data_12ff1473ed0ae1f5b97234b43467a797
#
_entry.id   12ff1473ed0ae1f5b97234b43467a797
#
_cell.length_a   1.000
_cell.length_b   1.000
_cell.length_c   1.000
_cell.angle_alpha   90.00
_cell.angle_beta   90.00
_cell.angle_gamma   90.00
#
_symmetry.space_group_name_H-M   'P 1'
#
loop_
_entity.id
_entity.type
_entity.pdbx_description
1 polymer ?
#
loop_
_entity_poly.entity_id
_entity_poly.type
_entity_poly.pdbx_seq_one_letter_code
_entity_poly.pdbx_strand_id
1 'polypeptide(L)'
;MSTRNDVSSRTIEAVAYDEELASRIRELIGSESGLTEQKMFGGLAFLIGGNMAIAASSQGGVLVRVDPAQSDTLVAATTARLMEMRGRQMQGWLRVDSEDVRTKRQLAKWVELGTTYARSLPAKR
;
A
#
# COMPACT_ATOMS: atom_id res chain seq x y z
N MET A 1 -17.29 27.46 -19.33
CA MET A 1 -16.79 26.90 -19.13
C MET A 1 -16.21 26.28 -19.26
N SER A 2 -16.25 26.31 -19.15
CA SER A 2 -15.71 25.61 -19.14
C SER A 2 -15.01 25.25 -18.71
N THR A 3 -14.63 25.73 -18.55
CA THR A 3 -13.86 25.17 -18.21
C THR A 3 -13.71 24.64 -17.19
N ARG A 4 -13.85 24.65 -16.73
CA ARG A 4 -13.54 24.11 -15.83
C ARG A 4 -13.68 22.94 -15.54
N ASN A 5 -14.12 22.66 -15.64
CA ASN A 5 -14.32 21.49 -15.43
C ASN A 5 -13.54 20.50 -16.08
N ASP A 6 -13.11 20.55 -17.07
CA ASP A 6 -12.35 19.57 -17.76
C ASP A 6 -11.00 19.33 -17.13
N VAL A 7 -10.50 20.26 -16.45
CA VAL A 7 -9.29 20.06 -15.67
C VAL A 7 -9.49 19.00 -14.61
N SER A 8 -10.61 19.04 -13.97
CA SER A 8 -10.91 18.05 -12.97
C SER A 8 -11.00 16.68 -13.56
N SER A 9 -11.57 16.56 -14.73
CA SER A 9 -11.72 15.26 -15.33
C SER A 9 -10.39 14.64 -15.67
N ARG A 10 -9.46 15.42 -16.16
CA ARG A 10 -8.16 14.89 -16.45
C ARG A 10 -7.42 14.46 -15.22
N THR A 11 -7.57 15.22 -14.16
CA THR A 11 -6.95 14.86 -12.90
C THR A 11 -7.49 13.54 -12.38
N ILE A 12 -8.79 13.37 -12.46
CA ILE A 12 -9.40 12.15 -12.02
C ILE A 12 -8.89 10.96 -12.81
N GLU A 13 -8.74 11.13 -14.09
CA GLU A 13 -8.26 10.05 -14.94
C GLU A 13 -6.84 9.67 -14.63
N ALA A 14 -6.03 10.63 -14.20
CA ALA A 14 -4.64 10.38 -13.94
C ALA A 14 -4.41 9.68 -12.61
N VAL A 15 -5.39 9.70 -11.72
CA VAL A 15 -5.22 9.19 -10.37
C VAL A 15 -6.12 7.98 -10.16
N ALA A 16 -5.50 6.83 -9.98
CA ALA A 16 -6.22 5.59 -9.79
C ALA A 16 -6.24 5.15 -8.32
N TYR A 17 -5.59 5.89 -7.44
CA TYR A 17 -5.52 5.55 -6.02
C TYR A 17 -5.82 6.78 -5.19
N ASP A 18 -6.01 6.57 -3.88
CA ASP A 18 -6.31 7.66 -2.95
C ASP A 18 -5.03 8.43 -2.64
N GLU A 19 -4.93 9.64 -3.15
CA GLU A 19 -3.73 10.46 -2.98
C GLU A 19 -3.55 10.91 -1.54
N GLU A 20 -4.63 11.11 -0.82
CA GLU A 20 -4.52 11.48 0.58
C GLU A 20 -3.94 10.34 1.40
N LEU A 21 -4.38 9.13 1.11
CA LEU A 21 -3.82 7.96 1.77
C LEU A 21 -2.34 7.80 1.43
N ALA A 22 -1.97 8.01 0.18
CA ALA A 22 -0.57 7.95 -0.21
C ALA A 22 0.27 8.97 0.55
N SER A 23 -0.26 10.18 0.74
CA SER A 23 0.43 11.20 1.52
C SER A 23 0.61 10.79 2.97
N ARG A 24 -0.41 10.16 3.54
CA ARG A 24 -0.34 9.70 4.93
C ARG A 24 0.70 8.60 5.08
N ILE A 25 0.77 7.69 4.11
CA ILE A 25 1.80 6.65 4.13
C ILE A 25 3.18 7.29 4.02
N ARG A 26 3.34 8.23 3.10
CA ARG A 26 4.62 8.90 2.89
C ARG A 26 5.11 9.57 4.17
N GLU A 27 4.19 10.18 4.90
CA GLU A 27 4.52 10.83 6.14
C GLU A 27 4.97 9.83 7.20
N LEU A 28 4.28 8.71 7.31
CA LEU A 28 4.59 7.69 8.30
C LEU A 28 5.87 6.93 7.98
N ILE A 29 6.09 6.65 6.70
CA ILE A 29 7.27 5.90 6.30
C ILE A 29 8.53 6.76 6.41
N GLY A 30 8.37 8.07 6.32
CA GLY A 30 9.41 9.02 6.63
C GLY A 30 10.62 8.93 5.73
N SER A 31 11.78 8.95 6.34
CA SER A 31 13.04 8.98 5.62
C SER A 31 13.74 7.64 5.64
N GLU A 32 12.98 6.56 5.46
CA GLU A 32 13.57 5.23 5.37
C GLU A 32 14.66 5.19 4.31
N SER A 33 15.77 4.58 4.66
CA SER A 33 16.87 4.44 3.73
C SER A 33 16.47 3.53 2.57
N GLY A 34 16.79 3.93 1.35
CA GLY A 34 16.45 3.13 0.18
C GLY A 34 15.01 3.22 -0.25
N LEU A 35 14.27 4.19 0.28
CA LEU A 35 12.86 4.35 -0.06
C LEU A 35 12.68 4.92 -1.46
N THR A 36 11.82 4.29 -2.24
CA THR A 36 11.37 4.81 -3.53
C THR A 36 9.87 4.61 -3.66
N GLU A 37 9.26 5.34 -4.57
CA GLU A 37 7.85 5.22 -4.89
C GLU A 37 7.71 4.78 -6.33
N GLN A 38 6.73 3.91 -6.59
CA GLN A 38 6.54 3.40 -7.93
C GLN A 38 5.08 3.06 -8.16
N LYS A 39 4.55 3.42 -9.32
CA LYS A 39 3.19 3.03 -9.67
C LYS A 39 3.18 1.55 -10.01
N MET A 40 2.32 0.81 -9.35
CA MET A 40 2.21 -0.63 -9.55
C MET A 40 0.75 -1.04 -9.34
N PHE A 41 0.28 -1.93 -10.18
CA PHE A 41 -1.08 -2.49 -10.05
C PHE A 41 -2.15 -1.41 -9.98
N GLY A 42 -1.91 -0.28 -10.65
CA GLY A 42 -2.84 0.83 -10.63
C GLY A 42 -2.79 1.68 -9.38
N GLY A 43 -1.95 1.32 -8.41
CA GLY A 43 -1.80 2.09 -7.19
C GLY A 43 -0.42 2.70 -7.08
N LEU A 44 -0.09 3.19 -5.89
CA LEU A 44 1.24 3.75 -5.64
C LEU A 44 1.92 2.94 -4.56
N ALA A 45 3.02 2.30 -4.92
CA ALA A 45 3.77 1.44 -4.01
C ALA A 45 4.96 2.17 -3.43
N PHE A 46 5.26 1.87 -2.18
CA PHE A 46 6.43 2.36 -1.47
C PHE A 46 7.37 1.18 -1.28
N LEU A 47 8.58 1.32 -1.84
CA LEU A 47 9.55 0.24 -1.84
C LEU A 47 10.77 0.62 -1.02
N ILE A 48 11.35 -0.38 -0.37
CA ILE A 48 12.59 -0.20 0.39
C ILE A 48 13.60 -1.18 -0.19
N GLY A 49 14.70 -0.66 -0.73
CA GLY A 49 15.67 -1.49 -1.40
C GLY A 49 15.08 -2.22 -2.60
N GLY A 50 14.07 -1.64 -3.23
CA GLY A 50 13.39 -2.25 -4.37
C GLY A 50 12.32 -3.27 -3.99
N ASN A 51 12.13 -3.53 -2.70
CA ASN A 51 11.12 -4.49 -2.22
C ASN A 51 9.90 -3.73 -1.74
N MET A 52 8.72 -4.13 -2.21
CA MET A 52 7.52 -3.44 -1.82
C MET A 52 7.24 -3.62 -0.34
N ALA A 53 6.89 -2.52 0.33
CA ALA A 53 6.47 -2.55 1.72
C ALA A 53 4.96 -2.40 1.82
N ILE A 54 4.43 -1.36 1.22
CA ILE A 54 3.01 -1.04 1.31
C ILE A 54 2.64 -0.20 0.08
N ALA A 55 1.40 -0.27 -0.31
CA ALA A 55 0.90 0.52 -1.44
C ALA A 55 -0.47 1.07 -1.14
N ALA A 56 -0.74 2.27 -1.65
CA ALA A 56 -2.10 2.80 -1.72
C ALA A 56 -2.75 2.11 -2.92
N SER A 57 -3.77 1.32 -2.65
CA SER A 57 -4.36 0.46 -3.67
C SER A 57 -5.31 1.20 -4.59
N SER A 58 -5.35 0.82 -5.84
CA SER A 58 -6.34 1.37 -6.78
C SER A 58 -7.75 0.93 -6.42
N GLN A 59 -7.88 -0.08 -5.60
CA GLN A 59 -9.19 -0.59 -5.17
C GLN A 59 -9.61 -0.03 -3.81
N GLY A 60 -8.86 0.95 -3.30
CA GLY A 60 -9.13 1.52 -1.99
C GLY A 60 -8.32 0.79 -0.92
N GLY A 61 -8.02 1.48 0.17
CA GLY A 61 -7.23 0.89 1.24
C GLY A 61 -5.79 0.67 0.84
N VAL A 62 -5.15 -0.28 1.51
CA VAL A 62 -3.73 -0.55 1.27
C VAL A 62 -3.49 -2.01 0.94
N LEU A 63 -2.38 -2.24 0.27
CA LEU A 63 -1.84 -3.57 0.04
C LEU A 63 -0.51 -3.61 0.79
N VAL A 64 -0.36 -4.58 1.70
CA VAL A 64 0.82 -4.65 2.57
C VAL A 64 1.54 -5.95 2.30
N ARG A 65 2.86 -5.87 2.16
CA ARG A 65 3.66 -7.06 2.02
C ARG A 65 4.22 -7.45 3.37
N VAL A 66 3.93 -8.68 3.79
CA VAL A 66 4.38 -9.19 5.10
C VAL A 66 5.10 -10.51 4.90
N ASP A 67 5.73 -10.99 5.96
CA ASP A 67 6.32 -12.32 5.94
C ASP A 67 5.21 -13.34 5.62
N PRO A 68 5.37 -14.14 4.55
CA PRO A 68 4.32 -15.11 4.22
C PRO A 68 3.96 -16.04 5.37
N ALA A 69 4.90 -16.33 6.25
CA ALA A 69 4.64 -17.21 7.39
C ALA A 69 3.69 -16.57 8.40
N GLN A 70 3.52 -15.25 8.35
CA GLN A 70 2.64 -14.54 9.27
C GLN A 70 1.27 -14.23 8.68
N SER A 71 1.06 -14.55 7.40
CA SER A 71 -0.16 -14.17 6.70
C SER A 71 -1.41 -14.67 7.40
N ASP A 72 -1.46 -15.96 7.70
CA ASP A 72 -2.66 -16.55 8.28
C ASP A 72 -2.95 -16.00 9.67
N THR A 73 -1.90 -15.78 10.45
CA THR A 73 -2.05 -15.21 11.79
C THR A 73 -2.63 -13.80 11.71
N LEU A 74 -2.12 -13.00 10.78
CA LEU A 74 -2.60 -11.62 10.63
C LEU A 74 -4.02 -11.58 10.11
N VAL A 75 -4.36 -12.46 9.17
CA VAL A 75 -5.73 -12.52 8.66
C VAL A 75 -6.69 -12.91 9.78
N ALA A 76 -6.30 -13.85 10.63
CA ALA A 76 -7.16 -14.29 11.74
C ALA A 76 -7.32 -13.22 12.80
N ALA A 77 -6.28 -12.41 13.02
CA ALA A 77 -6.27 -11.43 14.11
C ALA A 77 -6.75 -10.05 13.72
N THR A 78 -6.93 -9.77 12.42
CA THR A 78 -7.31 -8.43 11.95
C THR A 78 -8.38 -8.56 10.88
N THR A 79 -8.75 -7.43 10.28
CA THR A 79 -9.68 -7.43 9.17
C THR A 79 -9.00 -7.60 7.82
N ALA A 80 -7.68 -7.79 7.82
CA ALA A 80 -6.94 -7.97 6.57
C ALA A 80 -7.33 -9.27 5.88
N ARG A 81 -7.22 -9.26 4.57
CA ARG A 81 -7.52 -10.41 3.74
C ARG A 81 -6.32 -10.69 2.83
N LEU A 82 -6.15 -11.95 2.47
CA LEU A 82 -5.13 -12.29 1.48
C LEU A 82 -5.49 -11.67 0.14
N MET A 83 -4.50 -11.10 -0.53
CA MET A 83 -4.68 -10.62 -1.88
C MET A 83 -4.96 -11.78 -2.81
N GLU A 84 -5.89 -11.58 -3.73
CA GLU A 84 -6.18 -12.57 -4.75
C GLU A 84 -5.66 -12.10 -6.09
N MET A 85 -5.01 -12.99 -6.82
CA MET A 85 -4.55 -12.68 -8.16
C MET A 85 -4.81 -13.90 -9.02
N ARG A 86 -5.60 -13.70 -10.08
CA ARG A 86 -5.97 -14.78 -11.01
C ARG A 86 -6.58 -15.97 -10.28
N GLY A 87 -7.44 -15.68 -9.30
CA GLY A 87 -8.13 -16.72 -8.55
C GLY A 87 -7.30 -17.41 -7.49
N ARG A 88 -6.06 -16.96 -7.26
CA ARG A 88 -5.18 -17.57 -6.27
C ARG A 88 -4.91 -16.59 -5.13
N GLN A 89 -4.94 -17.09 -3.92
CA GLN A 89 -4.61 -16.29 -2.75
C GLN A 89 -3.09 -16.23 -2.61
N MET A 90 -2.61 -15.01 -2.36
CA MET A 90 -1.17 -14.75 -2.34
C MET A 90 -0.69 -14.59 -0.93
N GLN A 91 0.00 -15.61 -0.42
CA GLN A 91 0.60 -15.54 0.90
C GLN A 91 1.64 -14.41 0.95
N GLY A 92 1.62 -13.64 2.03
CA GLY A 92 2.53 -12.53 2.18
C GLY A 92 2.02 -11.22 1.61
N TRP A 93 0.81 -11.20 1.03
CA TRP A 93 0.23 -9.99 0.44
C TRP A 93 -1.15 -9.81 1.03
N LEU A 94 -1.32 -8.75 1.82
CA LEU A 94 -2.57 -8.52 2.54
C LEU A 94 -3.26 -7.25 2.07
N ARG A 95 -4.58 -7.34 1.92
CA ARG A 95 -5.41 -6.18 1.63
C ARG A 95 -6.08 -5.71 2.90
N VAL A 96 -6.05 -4.41 3.12
CA VAL A 96 -6.70 -3.79 4.27
C VAL A 96 -7.60 -2.69 3.75
N ASP A 97 -8.87 -2.74 4.08
CA ASP A 97 -9.84 -1.77 3.57
C ASP A 97 -9.57 -0.38 4.12
N SER A 98 -10.04 0.64 3.39
CA SER A 98 -9.78 2.02 3.78
C SER A 98 -10.34 2.35 5.17
N GLU A 99 -11.46 1.74 5.54
CA GLU A 99 -12.03 2.02 6.86
C GLU A 99 -11.15 1.49 7.99
N ASP A 100 -10.28 0.55 7.70
CA ASP A 100 -9.41 -0.05 8.72
C ASP A 100 -8.03 0.58 8.74
N VAL A 101 -7.83 1.64 7.97
CA VAL A 101 -6.61 2.46 8.01
C VAL A 101 -6.94 3.94 8.16
N ARG A 102 -8.12 4.24 8.73
CA ARG A 102 -8.55 5.63 8.89
C ARG A 102 -7.75 6.37 9.92
N THR A 103 -7.40 5.72 11.02
CA THR A 103 -6.65 6.41 12.06
C THR A 103 -5.16 6.28 11.80
N LYS A 104 -4.42 7.24 12.36
CA LYS A 104 -2.97 7.20 12.24
C LYS A 104 -2.40 5.92 12.85
N ARG A 105 -2.95 5.49 13.97
CA ARG A 105 -2.48 4.29 14.65
C ARG A 105 -2.69 3.04 13.80
N GLN A 106 -3.88 2.93 13.18
CA GLN A 106 -4.15 1.80 12.31
C GLN A 106 -3.18 1.76 11.14
N LEU A 107 -3.03 2.89 10.48
CA LEU A 107 -2.16 2.94 9.30
C LEU A 107 -0.71 2.70 9.68
N ALA A 108 -0.26 3.28 10.79
CA ALA A 108 1.13 3.13 11.22
C ALA A 108 1.49 1.67 11.46
N LYS A 109 0.55 0.90 12.02
CA LYS A 109 0.79 -0.52 12.25
C LYS A 109 1.10 -1.25 10.95
N TRP A 110 0.31 -0.97 9.91
CA TRP A 110 0.51 -1.63 8.63
C TRP A 110 1.77 -1.16 7.92
N VAL A 111 2.06 0.14 8.03
CA VAL A 111 3.30 0.68 7.48
C VAL A 111 4.50 0.00 8.13
N GLU A 112 4.46 -0.16 9.45
CA GLU A 112 5.57 -0.77 10.16
C GLU A 112 5.73 -2.25 9.78
N LEU A 113 4.64 -2.98 9.67
CA LEU A 113 4.73 -4.38 9.27
C LEU A 113 5.37 -4.52 7.90
N GLY A 114 4.92 -3.69 6.95
CA GLY A 114 5.45 -3.77 5.60
C GLY A 114 6.90 -3.35 5.51
N THR A 115 7.27 -2.26 6.19
CA THR A 115 8.65 -1.78 6.13
C THR A 115 9.61 -2.74 6.83
N THR A 116 9.18 -3.33 7.93
CA THR A 116 10.02 -4.30 8.64
C THR A 116 10.34 -5.49 7.75
N TYR A 117 9.33 -6.01 7.07
CA TYR A 117 9.56 -7.14 6.19
C TYR A 117 10.43 -6.75 4.98
N ALA A 118 10.13 -5.61 4.37
CA ALA A 118 10.88 -5.17 3.20
C ALA A 118 12.36 -4.97 3.53
N ARG A 119 12.65 -4.43 4.72
CA ARG A 119 14.02 -4.25 5.16
C ARG A 119 14.74 -5.56 5.40
N SER A 120 14.02 -6.61 5.73
CA SER A 120 14.61 -7.92 5.99
C SER A 120 15.04 -8.64 4.72
N LEU A 121 14.58 -8.18 3.57
CA LEU A 121 14.88 -8.81 2.30
C LEU A 121 16.13 -8.20 1.67
N PRO A 122 16.88 -8.98 0.88
CA PRO A 122 18.02 -8.40 0.17
C PRO A 122 17.55 -7.31 -0.78
N ALA A 123 18.32 -6.24 -0.86
CA ALA A 123 17.98 -5.15 -1.75
C ALA A 123 18.04 -5.63 -3.21
N LYS A 124 17.07 -5.20 -4.00
CA LYS A 124 17.04 -5.52 -5.43
C LYS A 124 17.89 -4.54 -6.19
N ARG A 125 18.44 -5.00 -7.32
CA ARG A 125 19.28 -4.16 -8.15
C ARG A 125 18.66 -3.80 -9.45
#